data_ab64c502a08ddb9599ec6f514e2b6d75
#
_entry.id   ab64c502a08ddb9599ec6f514e2b6d75
#
_cell.length_a   1.000
_cell.length_b   1.000
_cell.length_c   1.000
_cell.angle_alpha   90.00
_cell.angle_beta   90.00
_cell.angle_gamma   90.00
#
_symmetry.space_group_name_H-M   'P 1'
#
loop_
_entity.id
_entity.type
_entity.pdbx_description
1 polymer ?
#
loop_
_entity_poly.entity_id
_entity_poly.type
_entity_poly.pdbx_seq_one_letter_code
_entity_poly.pdbx_strand_id
1 'polypeptide(L)'
;MRWVVFLALGAMLAGSASAAAATQCGRLLARLADQVADAACAESTDLTTNNPATTPANNSLPGLPPFAFTPQTDRAVISPTAHTPITKTLSGIQIDGRIAEDPTGEARILFRLPNQWNGKLVVAGASGTRSEFNGDFAWSDYVLQQGYAYVSQNKGILNFYLTTAADPLGCRLNPSSTTFVHFYDNDPGQPFTRWTEFMNEAARIGKNAVAGYYGRYPRRTYAVGTSNGGYQVRRALETAPELYDGGIDWEGTYVDAVAPNLLSALPPAILNYPDYAASGFASSSTAAKNLLVTGYPPDLVSGTSSLWGLYWAQFWEVTLCQWQKRLDPSYDTYGSGTGTYSYVDRLSASDVGADVAAIATTGNIGKPLITVAGTMDALLPINLHARAYARAVTAALSEQSDEGDHDRHRRPAYRLYEVQNGNHIDAYKDIFPQLELIQPHAQHAFDLLTEAVEHGSALPPDQCIPRGGSITASPPQPGHCAGLFVGP
;
A
#
# COMPACT_ATOMS: atom_id res chain seq x y z
N MET A 1 1.19 3.74 97.27
CA MET A 1 0.48 3.70 95.97
C MET A 1 1.42 4.24 94.92
N ARG A 2 2.03 3.34 94.13
CA ARG A 2 2.95 3.68 93.06
C ARG A 2 2.23 3.46 91.73
N TRP A 3 2.12 4.51 90.94
CA TRP A 3 1.58 4.45 89.57
C TRP A 3 2.73 4.14 88.57
N VAL A 4 2.60 3.08 87.83
CA VAL A 4 3.51 2.69 86.73
C VAL A 4 2.88 3.20 85.43
N VAL A 5 3.59 4.09 84.77
CA VAL A 5 3.20 4.58 83.41
C VAL A 5 3.88 3.71 82.41
N PHE A 6 3.10 3.00 81.57
CA PHE A 6 3.59 2.27 80.41
C PHE A 6 3.64 3.22 79.19
N LEU A 7 4.83 3.52 78.70
CA LEU A 7 5.01 4.13 77.35
C LEU A 7 4.97 3.04 76.30
N ALA A 8 3.97 3.09 75.45
CA ALA A 8 3.92 2.27 74.27
C ALA A 8 4.66 3.00 73.14
N LEU A 9 5.83 2.47 72.68
CA LEU A 9 6.50 2.89 71.48
C LEU A 9 5.78 2.25 70.30
N GLY A 10 5.03 3.05 69.46
CA GLY A 10 4.51 2.67 68.22
C GLY A 10 5.60 2.73 67.14
N ALA A 11 6.08 1.58 66.66
CA ALA A 11 6.95 1.50 65.49
C ALA A 11 6.11 1.72 64.23
N MET A 12 6.24 2.87 63.58
CA MET A 12 5.74 3.09 62.21
C MET A 12 6.64 2.33 61.24
N LEU A 13 6.17 1.19 60.76
CA LEU A 13 6.70 0.52 59.60
C LEU A 13 6.30 1.36 58.36
N ALA A 14 7.20 2.21 57.89
CA ALA A 14 7.12 2.81 56.58
C ALA A 14 7.33 1.71 55.53
N GLY A 15 6.24 1.18 55.05
CA GLY A 15 6.25 0.29 53.89
C GLY A 15 6.70 1.07 52.65
N SER A 16 7.97 0.93 52.28
CA SER A 16 8.46 1.34 50.96
C SER A 16 7.77 0.48 49.92
N ALA A 17 6.70 0.97 49.32
CA ALA A 17 6.18 0.42 48.08
C ALA A 17 7.29 0.58 47.01
N SER A 18 8.02 -0.51 46.73
CA SER A 18 8.90 -0.56 45.59
C SER A 18 8.00 -0.44 44.35
N ALA A 19 8.02 0.71 43.69
CA ALA A 19 7.44 0.86 42.38
C ALA A 19 8.12 -0.17 41.48
N ALA A 20 7.40 -1.25 41.12
CA ALA A 20 7.86 -2.21 40.13
C ALA A 20 8.21 -1.42 38.87
N ALA A 21 9.45 -1.55 38.39
CA ALA A 21 9.86 -0.86 37.18
C ALA A 21 8.89 -1.26 36.05
N ALA A 22 8.22 -0.27 35.46
CA ALA A 22 7.30 -0.54 34.33
C ALA A 22 8.03 -1.31 33.26
N THR A 23 7.40 -2.35 32.73
CA THR A 23 7.95 -3.12 31.59
C THR A 23 8.19 -2.20 30.40
N GLN A 24 9.04 -2.61 29.46
CA GLN A 24 9.31 -1.81 28.26
C GLN A 24 8.02 -1.55 27.46
N CYS A 25 7.18 -2.56 27.31
CA CYS A 25 5.84 -2.42 26.76
C CYS A 25 5.00 -1.39 27.52
N GLY A 26 4.94 -1.46 28.85
CA GLY A 26 4.15 -0.52 29.65
C GLY A 26 4.57 0.93 29.48
N ARG A 27 5.88 1.22 29.43
CA ARG A 27 6.39 2.57 29.17
C ARG A 27 6.04 3.06 27.77
N LEU A 28 6.12 2.17 26.78
CA LEU A 28 5.86 2.50 25.38
C LEU A 28 4.36 2.74 25.14
N LEU A 29 3.49 1.90 25.69
CA LEU A 29 2.04 2.11 25.64
C LEU A 29 1.62 3.42 26.31
N ALA A 30 2.19 3.73 27.49
CA ALA A 30 1.90 5.00 28.15
C ALA A 30 2.32 6.23 27.31
N ARG A 31 3.42 6.11 26.55
CA ARG A 31 3.88 7.18 25.66
C ARG A 31 2.98 7.37 24.43
N LEU A 32 2.36 6.30 23.96
CA LEU A 32 1.52 6.30 22.76
C LEU A 32 0.02 6.45 23.07
N ALA A 33 -0.37 6.56 24.34
CA ALA A 33 -1.77 6.50 24.79
C ALA A 33 -2.70 7.52 24.12
N ASP A 34 -2.19 8.73 23.80
CA ASP A 34 -2.96 9.77 23.14
C ASP A 34 -3.03 9.60 21.60
N GLN A 35 -2.21 8.70 21.03
CA GLN A 35 -2.08 8.50 19.58
C GLN A 35 -2.60 7.14 19.12
N VAL A 36 -2.55 6.12 19.98
CA VAL A 36 -2.96 4.75 19.66
C VAL A 36 -3.95 4.25 20.71
N ALA A 37 -5.18 4.11 20.31
CA ALA A 37 -6.25 3.53 21.12
C ALA A 37 -6.20 1.99 21.05
N ASP A 38 -6.69 1.32 22.11
CA ASP A 38 -6.74 -0.14 22.24
C ASP A 38 -5.41 -0.83 21.93
N ALA A 39 -4.31 -0.16 22.27
CA ALA A 39 -2.97 -0.63 21.94
C ALA A 39 -2.60 -1.89 22.75
N ALA A 40 -2.23 -2.95 22.05
CA ALA A 40 -1.60 -4.14 22.60
C ALA A 40 -0.11 -4.13 22.28
N CYS A 41 0.71 -4.51 23.27
CA CYS A 41 2.17 -4.61 23.10
C CYS A 41 2.64 -5.99 23.56
N ALA A 42 3.43 -6.65 22.74
CA ALA A 42 4.02 -7.95 23.03
C ALA A 42 5.52 -7.96 22.71
N GLU A 43 6.30 -8.50 23.64
CA GLU A 43 7.67 -8.90 23.35
C GLU A 43 7.65 -10.16 22.48
N SER A 44 8.38 -10.14 21.37
CA SER A 44 8.47 -11.24 20.42
C SER A 44 9.89 -11.78 20.34
N THR A 45 10.01 -13.10 20.30
CA THR A 45 11.28 -13.77 20.02
C THR A 45 11.61 -13.76 18.54
N ASP A 46 10.61 -13.55 17.68
CA ASP A 46 10.75 -13.42 16.25
C ASP A 46 9.65 -12.52 15.67
N LEU A 47 10.03 -11.39 15.09
CA LEU A 47 9.14 -10.42 14.45
C LEU A 47 8.83 -10.76 12.99
N THR A 48 9.39 -11.85 12.45
CA THR A 48 9.13 -12.27 11.07
C THR A 48 7.85 -13.12 10.96
N THR A 49 7.37 -13.31 9.74
CA THR A 49 6.20 -14.14 9.45
C THR A 49 6.42 -15.65 9.69
N ASN A 50 7.64 -16.09 10.03
CA ASN A 50 7.89 -17.45 10.51
C ASN A 50 7.30 -17.69 11.90
N ASN A 51 7.13 -16.65 12.70
CA ASN A 51 6.51 -16.76 14.01
C ASN A 51 4.98 -16.53 13.90
N PRO A 52 4.15 -17.55 14.07
CA PRO A 52 2.69 -17.39 13.97
C PRO A 52 2.10 -16.49 15.07
N ALA A 53 2.82 -16.25 16.16
CA ALA A 53 2.37 -15.34 17.21
C ALA A 53 2.54 -13.85 16.81
N THR A 54 3.45 -13.55 15.88
CA THR A 54 3.66 -12.18 15.37
C THR A 54 2.52 -11.75 14.44
N THR A 55 1.86 -12.70 13.82
CA THR A 55 0.80 -12.49 12.85
C THR A 55 -0.43 -13.27 13.28
N PRO A 56 -1.40 -12.62 13.94
CA PRO A 56 -2.56 -13.32 14.47
C PRO A 56 -3.35 -14.01 13.36
N ALA A 57 -3.95 -15.16 13.68
CA ALA A 57 -4.80 -15.92 12.76
C ALA A 57 -6.05 -15.14 12.30
N ASN A 58 -6.35 -14.05 13.01
CA ASN A 58 -7.43 -13.13 12.73
C ASN A 58 -6.88 -11.72 12.96
N ASN A 59 -7.04 -10.82 11.99
CA ASN A 59 -6.64 -9.42 12.10
C ASN A 59 -7.50 -8.60 13.08
N SER A 60 -8.12 -9.26 14.06
CA SER A 60 -8.93 -8.65 15.13
C SER A 60 -10.17 -7.87 14.66
N LEU A 61 -10.64 -8.06 13.44
CA LEU A 61 -11.90 -7.49 12.99
C LEU A 61 -13.07 -8.40 13.39
N PRO A 62 -13.97 -7.96 14.27
CA PRO A 62 -15.09 -8.78 14.71
C PRO A 62 -15.99 -9.21 13.54
N GLY A 63 -16.39 -10.48 13.53
CA GLY A 63 -17.32 -11.01 12.53
C GLY A 63 -16.68 -11.42 11.20
N LEU A 64 -15.38 -11.18 11.00
CA LEU A 64 -14.68 -11.67 9.82
C LEU A 64 -14.16 -13.10 10.00
N PRO A 65 -14.10 -13.88 8.90
CA PRO A 65 -13.47 -15.19 8.95
C PRO A 65 -12.01 -15.09 9.45
N PRO A 66 -11.55 -16.04 10.29
CA PRO A 66 -10.18 -15.99 10.83
C PRO A 66 -9.07 -15.99 9.77
N PHE A 67 -9.37 -16.46 8.56
CA PHE A 67 -8.43 -16.49 7.44
C PHE A 67 -8.38 -15.19 6.62
N ALA A 68 -9.29 -14.24 6.85
CA ALA A 68 -9.27 -12.96 6.16
C ALA A 68 -8.13 -12.11 6.71
N PHE A 69 -7.31 -11.53 5.85
CA PHE A 69 -6.25 -10.58 6.22
C PHE A 69 -5.23 -11.07 7.25
N THR A 70 -4.84 -12.32 7.14
CA THR A 70 -3.66 -12.83 7.82
C THR A 70 -2.49 -12.89 6.84
N PRO A 71 -1.25 -12.94 7.29
CA PRO A 71 -0.12 -13.19 6.40
C PRO A 71 -0.29 -14.43 5.53
N GLN A 72 -0.94 -15.47 6.04
CA GLN A 72 -1.23 -16.66 5.27
C GLN A 72 -2.16 -16.40 4.08
N THR A 73 -3.16 -15.51 4.24
CA THR A 73 -4.05 -15.12 3.13
C THR A 73 -3.38 -14.09 2.22
N ASP A 74 -2.52 -13.23 2.75
CA ASP A 74 -1.73 -12.31 1.94
C ASP A 74 -0.79 -13.05 0.98
N ARG A 75 -0.37 -14.27 1.31
CA ARG A 75 0.37 -15.17 0.41
C ARG A 75 -0.37 -15.49 -0.88
N ALA A 76 -1.68 -15.42 -0.88
CA ALA A 76 -2.46 -15.60 -2.10
C ALA A 76 -2.26 -14.48 -3.13
N VAL A 77 -1.74 -13.33 -2.71
CA VAL A 77 -1.46 -12.17 -3.59
C VAL A 77 -0.01 -12.15 -4.03
N ILE A 78 0.88 -12.69 -3.18
CA ILE A 78 2.31 -12.82 -3.47
C ILE A 78 2.58 -14.28 -3.82
N SER A 79 3.19 -14.54 -4.97
CA SER A 79 3.60 -15.89 -5.34
C SER A 79 4.49 -16.51 -4.26
N PRO A 80 4.31 -17.78 -3.88
CA PRO A 80 5.21 -18.46 -2.96
C PRO A 80 6.69 -18.35 -3.32
N THR A 81 7.00 -18.27 -4.61
CA THR A 81 8.37 -18.10 -5.11
C THR A 81 8.92 -16.68 -4.94
N ALA A 82 8.05 -15.70 -4.67
CA ALA A 82 8.42 -14.31 -4.41
C ALA A 82 8.55 -13.97 -2.94
N HIS A 83 8.22 -14.90 -2.03
CA HIS A 83 8.37 -14.64 -0.60
C HIS A 83 9.83 -14.30 -0.26
N THR A 84 10.00 -13.23 0.50
CA THR A 84 11.31 -12.89 1.05
C THR A 84 11.86 -14.07 1.85
N PRO A 85 13.06 -14.59 1.53
CA PRO A 85 13.68 -15.62 2.34
C PRO A 85 13.96 -15.10 3.76
N ILE A 86 13.46 -15.80 4.77
CA ILE A 86 13.74 -15.48 6.18
C ILE A 86 14.94 -16.31 6.61
N THR A 87 16.07 -15.64 6.85
CA THR A 87 17.36 -16.28 7.14
C THR A 87 17.77 -16.17 8.61
N LYS A 88 17.05 -15.38 9.40
CA LYS A 88 17.37 -15.18 10.82
C LYS A 88 16.11 -14.84 11.63
N THR A 89 16.12 -15.25 12.90
CA THR A 89 15.14 -14.87 13.91
C THR A 89 15.42 -13.47 14.44
N LEU A 90 14.40 -12.64 14.59
CA LEU A 90 14.52 -11.24 14.96
C LEU A 90 13.68 -10.93 16.19
N SER A 91 14.31 -10.91 17.37
CA SER A 91 13.61 -10.51 18.59
C SER A 91 13.33 -9.00 18.65
N GLY A 92 12.26 -8.63 19.33
CA GLY A 92 11.88 -7.23 19.49
C GLY A 92 10.49 -7.07 20.12
N ILE A 93 9.84 -5.95 19.82
CA ILE A 93 8.49 -5.64 20.29
C ILE A 93 7.57 -5.45 19.07
N GLN A 94 6.38 -6.05 19.16
CA GLN A 94 5.25 -5.72 18.30
C GLN A 94 4.19 -4.93 19.09
N ILE A 95 3.64 -3.89 18.47
CA ILE A 95 2.49 -3.15 18.95
C ILE A 95 1.46 -3.10 17.84
N ASP A 96 0.22 -3.38 18.17
CA ASP A 96 -0.93 -3.16 17.29
C ASP A 96 -2.01 -2.38 18.05
N GLY A 97 -2.84 -1.63 17.29
CA GLY A 97 -3.88 -0.82 17.87
C GLY A 97 -4.66 -0.06 16.81
N ARG A 98 -5.34 1.00 17.24
CA ARG A 98 -6.09 1.90 16.36
C ARG A 98 -5.52 3.31 16.45
N ILE A 99 -5.52 4.04 15.34
CA ILE A 99 -5.19 5.47 15.34
C ILE A 99 -6.28 6.20 16.13
N ALA A 100 -5.90 6.89 17.21
CA ALA A 100 -6.84 7.47 18.15
C ALA A 100 -7.69 8.59 17.56
N GLU A 101 -7.15 9.34 16.60
CA GLU A 101 -7.83 10.45 15.93
C GLU A 101 -8.85 10.01 14.87
N ASP A 102 -8.93 8.72 14.57
CA ASP A 102 -9.91 8.23 13.60
C ASP A 102 -11.32 8.16 14.23
N PRO A 103 -12.27 8.99 13.78
CA PRO A 103 -13.61 9.02 14.35
C PRO A 103 -14.44 7.76 14.02
N THR A 104 -14.06 7.00 12.99
CA THR A 104 -14.72 5.75 12.63
C THR A 104 -14.25 4.58 13.48
N GLY A 105 -13.05 4.68 14.06
CA GLY A 105 -12.40 3.61 14.80
C GLY A 105 -11.93 2.44 13.93
N GLU A 106 -11.89 2.61 12.62
CA GLU A 106 -11.50 1.57 11.65
C GLU A 106 -10.01 1.61 11.29
N ALA A 107 -9.32 2.74 11.54
CA ALA A 107 -7.92 2.90 11.22
C ALA A 107 -7.02 2.09 12.16
N ARG A 108 -6.45 1.00 11.64
CA ARG A 108 -5.53 0.11 12.35
C ARG A 108 -4.09 0.46 12.07
N ILE A 109 -3.22 0.24 13.06
CA ILE A 109 -1.79 0.50 12.97
C ILE A 109 -0.99 -0.63 13.63
N LEU A 110 0.16 -0.97 13.03
CA LEU A 110 1.07 -2.01 13.48
C LEU A 110 2.50 -1.47 13.53
N PHE A 111 3.22 -1.76 14.60
CA PHE A 111 4.65 -1.46 14.74
C PHE A 111 5.44 -2.73 15.02
N ARG A 112 6.61 -2.87 14.38
CA ARG A 112 7.61 -3.90 14.68
C ARG A 112 8.96 -3.24 14.92
N LEU A 113 9.45 -3.36 16.15
CA LEU A 113 10.65 -2.69 16.63
C LEU A 113 11.70 -3.73 17.01
N PRO A 114 12.65 -4.08 16.09
CA PRO A 114 13.65 -5.11 16.34
C PRO A 114 14.69 -4.66 17.36
N ASN A 115 15.15 -5.57 18.24
CA ASN A 115 16.20 -5.26 19.21
C ASN A 115 17.50 -4.79 18.55
N GLN A 116 17.82 -5.34 17.39
CA GLN A 116 18.98 -4.93 16.59
C GLN A 116 18.55 -3.91 15.52
N TRP A 117 18.44 -2.65 15.95
CA TRP A 117 17.96 -1.57 15.09
C TRP A 117 19.09 -0.81 14.40
N ASN A 118 18.97 -0.59 13.09
CA ASN A 118 19.93 0.13 12.27
C ASN A 118 19.81 1.67 12.31
N GLY A 119 18.87 2.21 13.09
CA GLY A 119 18.63 3.65 13.20
C GLY A 119 17.63 4.22 12.19
N LYS A 120 16.87 3.39 11.49
CA LYS A 120 15.98 3.79 10.39
C LYS A 120 14.59 3.19 10.56
N LEU A 121 13.59 3.83 9.90
CA LEU A 121 12.19 3.43 9.92
C LEU A 121 11.67 3.24 8.50
N VAL A 122 10.87 2.21 8.30
CA VAL A 122 10.06 2.03 7.08
C VAL A 122 8.59 2.16 7.44
N VAL A 123 7.88 2.97 6.66
CA VAL A 123 6.42 3.19 6.76
C VAL A 123 5.77 2.58 5.53
N ALA A 124 4.89 1.61 5.74
CA ALA A 124 4.22 0.90 4.65
C ALA A 124 2.79 1.39 4.43
N GLY A 125 2.50 1.69 3.17
CA GLY A 125 1.15 1.90 2.66
C GLY A 125 0.40 0.58 2.52
N ALA A 126 -0.93 0.64 2.68
CA ALA A 126 -1.82 -0.50 2.54
C ALA A 126 -2.36 -0.63 1.12
N SER A 127 -2.23 -1.80 0.48
CA SER A 127 -2.81 -2.07 -0.84
C SER A 127 -4.35 -2.25 -0.76
N GLY A 128 -4.98 -2.85 -1.75
CA GLY A 128 -6.44 -3.01 -1.83
C GLY A 128 -7.09 -3.66 -0.61
N THR A 129 -7.54 -4.89 -0.74
CA THR A 129 -8.21 -5.67 0.32
C THR A 129 -7.23 -6.21 1.35
N ARG A 130 -6.64 -5.36 2.17
CA ARG A 130 -5.62 -5.78 3.14
C ARG A 130 -5.80 -5.08 4.48
N SER A 131 -5.16 -5.67 5.49
CA SER A 131 -5.07 -5.13 6.83
C SER A 131 -3.74 -4.39 7.06
N GLU A 132 -3.49 -3.99 8.28
CA GLU A 132 -2.18 -3.51 8.76
C GLU A 132 -1.05 -4.53 8.58
N PHE A 133 -1.37 -5.80 8.37
CA PHE A 133 -0.41 -6.89 8.06
C PHE A 133 -0.13 -7.03 6.55
N ASN A 134 -0.73 -6.21 5.72
CA ASN A 134 -0.65 -6.30 4.27
C ASN A 134 0.79 -6.33 3.72
N GLY A 135 1.68 -5.54 4.31
CA GLY A 135 3.07 -5.45 3.88
C GLY A 135 3.99 -6.55 4.40
N ASP A 136 3.50 -7.57 5.10
CA ASP A 136 4.32 -8.50 5.85
C ASP A 136 5.31 -9.28 4.98
N PHE A 137 4.85 -9.88 3.89
CA PHE A 137 5.70 -10.68 3.01
C PHE A 137 6.51 -9.83 2.01
N ALA A 138 5.94 -8.71 1.58
CA ALA A 138 6.57 -7.85 0.60
C ALA A 138 7.64 -6.94 1.22
N TRP A 139 7.35 -6.41 2.41
CA TRP A 139 8.15 -5.35 3.02
C TRP A 139 8.65 -5.66 4.42
N SER A 140 7.77 -6.07 5.37
CA SER A 140 8.17 -6.24 6.77
C SER A 140 9.31 -7.24 6.92
N ASP A 141 9.15 -8.47 6.40
CA ASP A 141 10.19 -9.50 6.47
C ASP A 141 11.50 -9.06 5.80
N TYR A 142 11.40 -8.28 4.72
CA TYR A 142 12.55 -7.79 4.00
C TYR A 142 13.34 -6.74 4.79
N VAL A 143 12.66 -5.71 5.30
CA VAL A 143 13.33 -4.58 5.94
C VAL A 143 13.72 -4.87 7.40
N LEU A 144 12.94 -5.69 8.12
CA LEU A 144 13.30 -6.11 9.47
C LEU A 144 14.60 -6.88 9.53
N GLN A 145 14.85 -7.76 8.54
CA GLN A 145 16.12 -8.51 8.45
C GLN A 145 17.32 -7.61 8.20
N GLN A 146 17.11 -6.41 7.66
CA GLN A 146 18.12 -5.37 7.50
C GLN A 146 18.22 -4.44 8.74
N GLY A 147 17.43 -4.69 9.77
CA GLY A 147 17.43 -3.93 11.04
C GLY A 147 16.58 -2.67 11.05
N TYR A 148 15.73 -2.44 10.06
CA TYR A 148 14.79 -1.32 10.10
C TYR A 148 13.70 -1.56 11.16
N ALA A 149 13.24 -0.50 11.83
CA ALA A 149 11.93 -0.50 12.44
C ALA A 149 10.86 -0.41 11.33
N TYR A 150 9.70 -0.99 11.57
CA TYR A 150 8.63 -1.07 10.59
C TYR A 150 7.31 -0.59 11.19
N VAL A 151 6.55 0.20 10.44
CA VAL A 151 5.18 0.58 10.75
C VAL A 151 4.30 0.43 9.52
N SER A 152 3.08 -0.05 9.71
CA SER A 152 2.06 -0.17 8.68
C SER A 152 0.69 0.21 9.20
N GLN A 153 -0.28 0.40 8.29
CA GLN A 153 -1.66 0.80 8.59
C GLN A 153 -2.61 0.22 7.51
N ASN A 154 -3.91 0.27 7.77
CA ASN A 154 -4.94 -0.32 6.90
C ASN A 154 -5.75 0.70 6.08
N LYS A 155 -5.30 1.93 5.90
CA LYS A 155 -6.01 3.05 5.24
C LYS A 155 -7.30 3.50 5.94
N GLY A 156 -7.55 3.05 7.17
CA GLY A 156 -8.79 3.36 7.88
C GLY A 156 -10.02 2.63 7.40
N ILE A 157 -9.87 1.43 6.83
CA ILE A 157 -10.99 0.68 6.28
C ILE A 157 -11.08 -0.75 6.80
N LEU A 158 -12.32 -1.23 6.95
CA LEU A 158 -12.67 -2.64 7.05
C LEU A 158 -12.87 -3.20 5.64
N ASN A 159 -12.12 -4.23 5.28
CA ASN A 159 -12.03 -4.67 3.90
C ASN A 159 -13.03 -5.75 3.48
N PHE A 160 -13.70 -6.41 4.42
CA PHE A 160 -14.69 -7.44 4.13
C PHE A 160 -15.97 -7.27 4.89
N TYR A 161 -17.08 -7.55 4.21
CA TYR A 161 -18.38 -7.70 4.78
C TYR A 161 -19.01 -9.00 4.32
N LEU A 162 -19.71 -9.69 5.22
CA LEU A 162 -20.34 -10.98 4.92
C LEU A 162 -21.72 -10.86 4.27
N THR A 163 -22.30 -9.67 4.33
CA THR A 163 -23.62 -9.41 3.75
C THR A 163 -23.68 -8.01 3.15
N THR A 164 -24.54 -7.80 2.15
CA THR A 164 -24.78 -6.47 1.56
C THR A 164 -25.25 -5.45 2.60
N ALA A 165 -25.98 -5.90 3.61
CA ALA A 165 -26.45 -5.01 4.67
C ALA A 165 -25.33 -4.50 5.59
N ALA A 166 -24.19 -5.21 5.64
CA ALA A 166 -23.03 -4.80 6.40
C ALA A 166 -22.07 -3.92 5.57
N ASP A 167 -22.08 -4.07 4.25
CA ASP A 167 -21.29 -3.20 3.35
C ASP A 167 -22.09 -1.93 3.03
N PRO A 168 -21.70 -0.76 3.53
CA PRO A 168 -22.43 0.49 3.32
C PRO A 168 -22.50 0.91 1.86
N LEU A 169 -21.59 0.44 1.01
CA LEU A 169 -21.60 0.74 -0.43
C LEU A 169 -22.38 -0.31 -1.23
N GLY A 170 -22.52 -1.54 -0.72
CA GLY A 170 -23.23 -2.62 -1.39
C GLY A 170 -22.55 -3.12 -2.67
N CYS A 171 -21.25 -2.93 -2.80
CA CYS A 171 -20.46 -3.37 -3.96
C CYS A 171 -19.95 -4.80 -3.79
N ARG A 172 -20.08 -5.64 -4.82
CA ARG A 172 -19.64 -7.05 -4.84
C ARG A 172 -18.39 -7.22 -5.68
N LEU A 173 -17.73 -8.39 -5.54
CA LEU A 173 -16.66 -8.80 -6.47
C LEU A 173 -17.20 -8.98 -7.90
N ASN A 174 -18.38 -9.59 -8.02
CA ASN A 174 -19.15 -9.69 -9.28
C ASN A 174 -20.63 -9.96 -8.94
N PRO A 175 -21.55 -9.91 -9.93
CA PRO A 175 -22.99 -10.05 -9.68
C PRO A 175 -23.42 -11.36 -9.00
N SER A 176 -22.69 -12.44 -9.23
CA SER A 176 -22.98 -13.75 -8.65
C SER A 176 -22.28 -13.98 -7.30
N SER A 177 -21.37 -13.11 -6.90
CA SER A 177 -20.65 -13.24 -5.64
C SER A 177 -21.56 -12.93 -4.43
N THR A 178 -21.41 -13.74 -3.38
CA THR A 178 -21.99 -13.49 -2.05
C THR A 178 -21.01 -12.78 -1.13
N THR A 179 -19.77 -12.56 -1.56
CA THR A 179 -18.73 -11.85 -0.81
C THR A 179 -18.75 -10.39 -1.21
N PHE A 180 -18.81 -9.51 -0.22
CA PHE A 180 -18.80 -8.07 -0.41
C PHE A 180 -17.44 -7.54 0.03
N VAL A 181 -16.69 -6.99 -0.92
CA VAL A 181 -15.36 -6.45 -0.68
C VAL A 181 -15.45 -4.94 -0.60
N HIS A 182 -14.88 -4.39 0.45
CA HIS A 182 -14.82 -2.96 0.68
C HIS A 182 -13.36 -2.52 0.59
N PHE A 183 -13.01 -1.81 -0.49
CA PHE A 183 -11.65 -1.33 -0.72
C PHE A 183 -11.40 0.06 -0.16
N TYR A 184 -12.45 0.81 0.16
CA TYR A 184 -12.43 2.25 0.37
C TYR A 184 -13.17 2.64 1.62
N ASP A 185 -12.76 3.74 2.25
CA ASP A 185 -13.31 4.21 3.51
C ASP A 185 -14.82 4.52 3.45
N ASN A 186 -15.42 4.58 4.63
CA ASN A 186 -16.84 4.86 4.81
C ASN A 186 -17.14 6.34 5.04
N ASP A 187 -16.13 7.23 4.94
CA ASP A 187 -16.34 8.64 5.15
C ASP A 187 -16.86 9.31 3.87
N PRO A 188 -18.16 9.56 3.75
CA PRO A 188 -18.73 10.19 2.55
C PRO A 188 -18.34 11.66 2.39
N GLY A 189 -17.85 12.30 3.46
CA GLY A 189 -17.45 13.69 3.44
C GLY A 189 -16.02 13.90 2.96
N GLN A 190 -15.19 12.87 3.01
CA GLN A 190 -13.76 12.94 2.64
C GLN A 190 -13.31 11.64 1.97
N PRO A 191 -13.87 11.26 0.82
CA PRO A 191 -13.58 9.99 0.18
C PRO A 191 -12.09 9.92 -0.19
N PHE A 192 -11.39 8.89 0.32
CA PHE A 192 -10.00 8.54 0.05
C PHE A 192 -8.93 9.56 0.49
N THR A 193 -9.29 10.78 0.88
CA THR A 193 -8.32 11.79 1.35
C THR A 193 -7.60 11.32 2.61
N ARG A 194 -8.32 10.65 3.50
CA ARG A 194 -7.77 10.09 4.74
C ARG A 194 -6.74 8.97 4.53
N TRP A 195 -6.71 8.34 3.38
CA TRP A 195 -5.68 7.33 3.10
C TRP A 195 -4.27 7.88 3.26
N THR A 196 -4.02 9.06 2.68
CA THR A 196 -2.73 9.74 2.81
C THR A 196 -2.51 10.25 4.23
N GLU A 197 -3.56 10.77 4.87
CA GLU A 197 -3.51 11.21 6.26
C GLU A 197 -3.11 10.08 7.19
N PHE A 198 -3.72 8.89 7.09
CA PHE A 198 -3.37 7.72 7.92
C PHE A 198 -1.94 7.23 7.66
N MET A 199 -1.43 7.30 6.44
CA MET A 199 -0.04 6.98 6.18
C MET A 199 0.91 7.99 6.83
N ASN A 200 0.60 9.28 6.73
CA ASN A 200 1.39 10.35 7.36
C ASN A 200 1.32 10.29 8.88
N GLU A 201 0.15 9.96 9.42
CA GLU A 201 -0.03 9.78 10.87
C GLU A 201 0.72 8.54 11.36
N ALA A 202 0.67 7.43 10.62
CA ALA A 202 1.48 6.24 10.93
C ALA A 202 3.00 6.57 10.95
N ALA A 203 3.46 7.45 10.06
CA ALA A 203 4.85 7.92 10.09
C ALA A 203 5.17 8.72 11.35
N ARG A 204 4.30 9.65 11.77
CA ARG A 204 4.48 10.44 13.00
C ARG A 204 4.47 9.56 14.23
N ILE A 205 3.45 8.71 14.37
CA ILE A 205 3.34 7.79 15.51
C ILE A 205 4.50 6.80 15.51
N GLY A 206 4.89 6.27 14.34
CA GLY A 206 6.03 5.38 14.18
C GLY A 206 7.34 6.00 14.65
N LYS A 207 7.60 7.27 14.32
CA LYS A 207 8.77 8.02 14.83
C LYS A 207 8.72 8.16 16.36
N ASN A 208 7.54 8.40 16.95
CA ASN A 208 7.35 8.49 18.39
C ASN A 208 7.55 7.13 19.10
N ALA A 209 7.07 6.04 18.50
CA ALA A 209 7.28 4.67 18.98
C ALA A 209 8.78 4.30 18.96
N VAL A 210 9.46 4.60 17.85
CA VAL A 210 10.92 4.43 17.70
C VAL A 210 11.67 5.22 18.78
N ALA A 211 11.35 6.51 18.96
CA ALA A 211 11.99 7.34 19.95
C ALA A 211 11.70 6.84 21.40
N GLY A 212 10.51 6.31 21.64
CA GLY A 212 10.14 5.71 22.92
C GLY A 212 10.89 4.43 23.23
N TYR A 213 11.12 3.60 22.23
CA TYR A 213 11.77 2.30 22.37
C TYR A 213 13.30 2.41 22.41
N TYR A 214 13.90 3.12 21.44
CA TYR A 214 15.36 3.20 21.29
C TYR A 214 15.99 4.46 21.94
N GLY A 215 15.17 5.37 22.53
CA GLY A 215 15.65 6.61 23.15
C GLY A 215 16.06 7.71 22.15
N ARG A 216 15.84 7.51 20.85
CA ARG A 216 16.14 8.49 19.80
C ARG A 216 15.25 8.30 18.58
N TYR A 217 15.00 9.38 17.84
CA TYR A 217 14.28 9.35 16.57
C TYR A 217 15.06 8.61 15.47
N PRO A 218 14.38 8.05 14.45
CA PRO A 218 15.04 7.46 13.31
C PRO A 218 15.84 8.53 12.54
N ARG A 219 17.02 8.17 12.07
CA ARG A 219 17.86 9.04 11.24
C ARG A 219 17.33 9.17 9.82
N ARG A 220 16.65 8.15 9.36
CA ARG A 220 15.99 8.09 8.05
C ARG A 220 14.65 7.39 8.18
N THR A 221 13.70 7.84 7.36
CA THR A 221 12.36 7.27 7.25
C THR A 221 12.01 7.09 5.78
N TYR A 222 11.68 5.88 5.37
CA TYR A 222 11.33 5.55 4.00
C TYR A 222 9.88 5.12 3.89
N ALA A 223 9.21 5.57 2.82
CA ALA A 223 7.86 5.15 2.48
C ALA A 223 7.91 3.98 1.48
N VAL A 224 7.12 2.94 1.69
CA VAL A 224 6.99 1.82 0.74
C VAL A 224 5.52 1.45 0.58
N GLY A 225 5.11 0.99 -0.59
CA GLY A 225 3.71 0.57 -0.77
C GLY A 225 3.44 -0.04 -2.12
N THR A 226 2.42 -0.89 -2.17
CA THR A 226 1.96 -1.60 -3.36
C THR A 226 0.54 -1.18 -3.70
N SER A 227 0.21 -0.99 -4.98
CA SER A 227 -1.15 -0.67 -5.42
C SER A 227 -1.68 0.64 -4.78
N ASN A 228 -2.80 0.59 -4.04
CA ASN A 228 -3.25 1.73 -3.24
C ASN A 228 -2.21 2.21 -2.23
N GLY A 229 -1.35 1.32 -1.72
CA GLY A 229 -0.21 1.70 -0.89
C GLY A 229 0.86 2.48 -1.67
N GLY A 230 1.09 2.14 -2.92
CA GLY A 230 1.93 2.92 -3.84
C GLY A 230 1.36 4.32 -4.09
N TYR A 231 0.03 4.42 -4.27
CA TYR A 231 -0.66 5.72 -4.30
C TYR A 231 -0.42 6.52 -3.01
N GLN A 232 -0.54 5.88 -1.83
CA GLN A 232 -0.24 6.55 -0.56
C GLN A 232 1.20 7.07 -0.51
N VAL A 233 2.18 6.31 -1.01
CA VAL A 233 3.58 6.75 -1.10
C VAL A 233 3.72 8.00 -1.99
N ARG A 234 3.13 8.00 -3.19
CA ARG A 234 3.14 9.16 -4.09
C ARG A 234 2.61 10.40 -3.37
N ARG A 235 1.39 10.30 -2.85
CA ARG A 235 0.73 11.40 -2.14
C ARG A 235 1.49 11.86 -0.90
N ALA A 236 2.05 10.94 -0.12
CA ALA A 236 2.83 11.26 1.07
C ALA A 236 4.09 12.07 0.73
N LEU A 237 4.79 11.72 -0.37
CA LEU A 237 5.96 12.48 -0.82
C LEU A 237 5.61 13.82 -1.50
N GLU A 238 4.37 13.96 -1.98
CA GLU A 238 3.85 15.22 -2.52
C GLU A 238 3.34 16.17 -1.42
N THR A 239 2.70 15.64 -0.36
CA THR A 239 1.95 16.45 0.61
C THR A 239 2.61 16.59 1.98
N ALA A 240 3.50 15.69 2.36
CA ALA A 240 4.22 15.69 3.64
C ALA A 240 5.66 15.18 3.50
N PRO A 241 6.44 15.71 2.55
CA PRO A 241 7.80 15.22 2.26
C PRO A 241 8.76 15.32 3.45
N GLU A 242 8.49 16.19 4.42
CA GLU A 242 9.30 16.35 5.64
C GLU A 242 9.24 15.11 6.57
N LEU A 243 8.24 14.25 6.39
CA LEU A 243 8.13 13.00 7.15
C LEU A 243 9.04 11.90 6.63
N TYR A 244 9.55 12.02 5.40
CA TYR A 244 10.23 10.95 4.68
C TYR A 244 11.56 11.41 4.10
N ASP A 245 12.44 10.46 3.82
CA ASP A 245 13.71 10.67 3.12
C ASP A 245 13.67 10.13 1.68
N GLY A 246 12.68 9.31 1.34
CA GLY A 246 12.45 8.75 0.02
C GLY A 246 11.35 7.69 0.03
N GLY A 247 10.96 7.19 -1.14
CA GLY A 247 9.92 6.18 -1.24
C GLY A 247 10.03 5.22 -2.41
N ILE A 248 9.39 4.05 -2.25
CA ILE A 248 9.15 3.06 -3.30
C ILE A 248 7.66 2.93 -3.53
N ASP A 249 7.26 3.21 -4.71
CA ASP A 249 5.94 3.01 -5.25
C ASP A 249 5.94 1.76 -6.14
N TRP A 250 5.35 0.69 -5.66
CA TRP A 250 5.13 -0.51 -6.46
C TRP A 250 3.72 -0.47 -7.03
N GLU A 251 3.61 -0.12 -8.31
CA GLU A 251 2.35 -0.08 -9.09
C GLU A 251 1.24 0.75 -8.45
N GLY A 252 1.58 1.94 -7.96
CA GLY A 252 0.57 2.83 -7.37
C GLY A 252 -0.48 3.30 -8.36
N THR A 253 -1.70 3.44 -7.88
CA THR A 253 -2.77 4.07 -8.64
C THR A 253 -2.38 5.50 -9.01
N TYR A 254 -2.54 5.88 -10.27
CA TYR A 254 -2.46 7.27 -10.72
C TYR A 254 -3.87 7.86 -10.77
N VAL A 255 -3.99 9.07 -10.26
CA VAL A 255 -5.26 9.80 -10.24
C VAL A 255 -5.02 11.19 -10.80
N ASP A 256 -5.53 11.43 -12.00
CA ASP A 256 -5.62 12.74 -12.60
C ASP A 256 -7.07 13.24 -12.50
N ALA A 257 -7.24 14.53 -12.21
CA ALA A 257 -8.56 15.13 -12.06
C ALA A 257 -9.39 15.10 -13.36
N VAL A 258 -8.74 15.11 -14.50
CA VAL A 258 -9.39 15.07 -15.81
C VAL A 258 -9.39 13.65 -16.39
N ALA A 259 -8.23 13.03 -16.49
CA ALA A 259 -7.95 11.64 -16.89
C ALA A 259 -6.43 11.45 -17.12
N PRO A 260 -5.86 10.27 -16.91
CA PRO A 260 -6.55 9.04 -16.47
C PRO A 260 -6.73 8.93 -14.96
N ASN A 261 -7.78 8.22 -14.57
CA ASN A 261 -8.05 7.74 -13.22
C ASN A 261 -8.93 6.47 -13.34
N LEU A 262 -9.27 5.83 -12.22
CA LEU A 262 -10.03 4.57 -12.29
C LEU A 262 -11.46 4.74 -12.83
N LEU A 263 -12.08 5.91 -12.67
CA LEU A 263 -13.41 6.19 -13.25
C LEU A 263 -13.36 6.30 -14.78
N SER A 264 -12.21 6.60 -15.36
CA SER A 264 -12.01 6.66 -16.80
C SER A 264 -11.40 5.37 -17.38
N ALA A 265 -10.59 4.66 -16.61
CA ALA A 265 -9.85 3.48 -17.08
C ALA A 265 -10.68 2.19 -17.05
N LEU A 266 -11.51 1.98 -16.00
CA LEU A 266 -12.23 0.73 -15.79
C LEU A 266 -13.46 0.52 -16.70
N PRO A 267 -14.27 1.53 -17.05
CA PRO A 267 -15.48 1.33 -17.85
C PRO A 267 -15.23 0.62 -19.18
N PRO A 268 -14.18 0.93 -20.00
CA PRO A 268 -13.92 0.21 -21.23
C PRO A 268 -13.64 -1.28 -21.01
N ALA A 269 -12.95 -1.65 -19.93
CA ALA A 269 -12.67 -3.04 -19.60
C ALA A 269 -13.94 -3.80 -19.23
N ILE A 270 -14.76 -3.21 -18.37
CA ILE A 270 -16.02 -3.79 -17.92
C ILE A 270 -16.99 -3.96 -19.10
N LEU A 271 -17.06 -2.98 -19.98
CA LEU A 271 -17.96 -2.99 -21.15
C LEU A 271 -17.56 -4.09 -22.16
N ASN A 272 -16.26 -4.26 -22.42
CA ASN A 272 -15.80 -5.13 -23.51
C ASN A 272 -15.53 -6.58 -23.06
N TYR A 273 -15.26 -6.83 -21.78
CA TYR A 273 -14.88 -8.16 -21.32
C TYR A 273 -15.95 -9.25 -21.56
N PRO A 274 -17.27 -9.03 -21.33
CA PRO A 274 -18.29 -10.05 -21.61
C PRO A 274 -18.28 -10.54 -23.05
N ASP A 275 -18.17 -9.65 -24.02
CA ASP A 275 -18.12 -10.00 -25.46
C ASP A 275 -16.80 -10.70 -25.83
N TYR A 276 -15.69 -10.29 -25.19
CA TYR A 276 -14.43 -10.97 -25.33
C TYR A 276 -14.49 -12.42 -24.82
N ALA A 277 -15.07 -12.63 -23.63
CA ALA A 277 -15.26 -13.96 -23.08
C ALA A 277 -16.19 -14.81 -23.94
N ALA A 278 -17.30 -14.23 -24.44
CA ALA A 278 -18.24 -14.90 -25.34
C ALA A 278 -17.59 -15.31 -26.69
N SER A 279 -16.55 -14.58 -27.11
CA SER A 279 -15.77 -14.92 -28.31
C SER A 279 -14.82 -16.13 -28.12
N GLY A 280 -14.77 -16.73 -26.91
CA GLY A 280 -13.80 -17.75 -26.55
C GLY A 280 -12.38 -17.19 -26.39
N PHE A 281 -12.26 -15.97 -25.91
CA PHE A 281 -10.99 -15.26 -25.71
C PHE A 281 -10.22 -15.01 -27.02
N ALA A 282 -10.93 -14.74 -28.10
CA ALA A 282 -10.32 -14.48 -29.39
C ALA A 282 -9.61 -13.11 -29.40
N SER A 283 -8.28 -13.09 -29.47
CA SER A 283 -7.48 -11.85 -29.54
C SER A 283 -7.80 -11.00 -30.77
N SER A 284 -8.37 -11.59 -31.81
CA SER A 284 -8.83 -10.90 -33.01
C SER A 284 -10.21 -10.26 -32.90
N SER A 285 -10.96 -10.54 -31.83
CA SER A 285 -12.29 -9.97 -31.59
C SER A 285 -12.27 -8.44 -31.50
N THR A 286 -13.39 -7.81 -31.81
CA THR A 286 -13.53 -6.35 -31.66
C THR A 286 -13.36 -5.93 -30.19
N ALA A 287 -13.89 -6.71 -29.27
CA ALA A 287 -13.78 -6.45 -27.82
C ALA A 287 -12.32 -6.46 -27.35
N ALA A 288 -11.50 -7.44 -27.78
CA ALA A 288 -10.08 -7.47 -27.48
C ALA A 288 -9.36 -6.24 -28.03
N LYS A 289 -9.64 -5.86 -29.27
CA LYS A 289 -9.03 -4.68 -29.90
C LYS A 289 -9.41 -3.39 -29.17
N ASN A 290 -10.65 -3.26 -28.73
CA ASN A 290 -11.11 -2.11 -27.96
C ASN A 290 -10.33 -1.99 -26.64
N LEU A 291 -10.12 -3.09 -25.91
CA LEU A 291 -9.32 -3.10 -24.68
C LEU A 291 -7.87 -2.67 -24.93
N LEU A 292 -7.23 -3.20 -25.96
CA LEU A 292 -5.86 -2.84 -26.32
C LEU A 292 -5.72 -1.35 -26.64
N VAL A 293 -6.67 -0.80 -27.42
CA VAL A 293 -6.66 0.62 -27.82
C VAL A 293 -6.83 1.54 -26.61
N THR A 294 -7.55 1.11 -25.56
CA THR A 294 -7.72 1.88 -24.33
C THR A 294 -6.53 1.77 -23.38
N GLY A 295 -5.46 1.04 -23.76
CA GLY A 295 -4.21 0.99 -23.01
C GLY A 295 -4.00 -0.24 -22.14
N TYR A 296 -4.94 -1.20 -22.18
CA TYR A 296 -4.77 -2.48 -21.49
C TYR A 296 -3.67 -3.32 -22.14
N PRO A 297 -2.91 -4.11 -21.37
CA PRO A 297 -1.98 -5.07 -21.93
C PRO A 297 -2.74 -6.22 -22.63
N PRO A 298 -2.10 -6.99 -23.51
CA PRO A 298 -2.73 -8.17 -24.09
C PRO A 298 -3.13 -9.18 -23.02
N ASP A 299 -4.25 -9.90 -23.27
CA ASP A 299 -4.66 -10.97 -22.36
C ASP A 299 -3.71 -12.18 -22.45
N LEU A 300 -3.59 -12.88 -21.34
CA LEU A 300 -2.97 -14.21 -21.28
C LEU A 300 -4.05 -15.24 -21.02
N VAL A 301 -4.06 -16.28 -21.84
CA VAL A 301 -5.01 -17.40 -21.72
C VAL A 301 -4.24 -18.67 -21.40
N SER A 302 -4.65 -19.38 -20.36
CA SER A 302 -4.11 -20.67 -19.94
C SER A 302 -5.27 -21.63 -19.66
N GLY A 303 -5.50 -22.57 -20.56
CA GLY A 303 -6.68 -23.43 -20.49
C GLY A 303 -7.99 -22.62 -20.59
N THR A 304 -8.78 -22.65 -19.53
CA THR A 304 -10.03 -21.88 -19.41
C THR A 304 -9.85 -20.57 -18.64
N SER A 305 -8.63 -20.28 -18.18
CA SER A 305 -8.32 -19.06 -17.40
C SER A 305 -7.82 -17.97 -18.32
N SER A 306 -8.39 -16.78 -18.19
CA SER A 306 -7.97 -15.54 -18.82
C SER A 306 -7.47 -14.57 -17.74
N LEU A 307 -6.36 -13.90 -17.98
CA LEU A 307 -5.83 -12.92 -17.04
C LEU A 307 -6.83 -11.77 -16.85
N TRP A 308 -7.40 -11.26 -17.94
CA TRP A 308 -8.47 -10.26 -17.85
C TRP A 308 -9.70 -10.79 -17.10
N GLY A 309 -10.00 -12.09 -17.24
CA GLY A 309 -11.10 -12.75 -16.54
C GLY A 309 -10.93 -12.77 -15.04
N LEU A 310 -9.71 -12.93 -14.55
CA LEU A 310 -9.41 -12.83 -13.12
C LEU A 310 -9.65 -11.42 -12.58
N TYR A 311 -9.24 -10.39 -13.33
CA TYR A 311 -9.47 -9.00 -12.94
C TYR A 311 -10.95 -8.61 -13.03
N TRP A 312 -11.66 -9.04 -14.07
CA TRP A 312 -13.10 -8.82 -14.17
C TRP A 312 -13.86 -9.44 -12.99
N ALA A 313 -13.53 -10.68 -12.66
CA ALA A 313 -14.22 -11.40 -11.59
C ALA A 313 -13.94 -10.85 -10.18
N GLN A 314 -12.77 -10.25 -9.95
CA GLN A 314 -12.32 -9.93 -8.60
C GLN A 314 -12.14 -8.42 -8.34
N PHE A 315 -11.93 -7.61 -9.38
CA PHE A 315 -11.48 -6.22 -9.16
C PHE A 315 -12.24 -5.16 -9.95
N TRP A 316 -12.40 -5.30 -11.26
CA TRP A 316 -12.83 -4.19 -12.11
C TRP A 316 -14.19 -3.61 -11.71
N GLU A 317 -15.23 -4.46 -11.63
CA GLU A 317 -16.57 -3.99 -11.32
C GLU A 317 -16.72 -3.46 -9.90
N VAL A 318 -16.16 -4.17 -8.92
CA VAL A 318 -16.23 -3.75 -7.52
C VAL A 318 -15.46 -2.45 -7.28
N THR A 319 -14.32 -2.28 -7.92
CA THR A 319 -13.53 -1.05 -7.82
C THR A 319 -14.27 0.14 -8.45
N LEU A 320 -14.79 -0.03 -9.67
CA LEU A 320 -15.56 1.02 -10.32
C LEU A 320 -16.79 1.42 -9.49
N CYS A 321 -17.54 0.44 -8.96
CA CYS A 321 -18.69 0.68 -8.10
C CYS A 321 -18.35 1.54 -6.90
N GLN A 322 -17.30 1.21 -6.18
CA GLN A 322 -16.91 1.93 -4.97
C GLN A 322 -16.42 3.34 -5.31
N TRP A 323 -15.65 3.50 -6.37
CA TRP A 323 -15.21 4.81 -6.84
C TRP A 323 -16.39 5.69 -7.25
N GLN A 324 -17.35 5.16 -8.00
CA GLN A 324 -18.58 5.90 -8.38
C GLN A 324 -19.37 6.33 -7.14
N LYS A 325 -19.63 5.40 -6.23
CA LYS A 325 -20.44 5.69 -5.04
C LYS A 325 -19.78 6.69 -4.08
N ARG A 326 -18.47 6.78 -4.11
CA ARG A 326 -17.71 7.71 -3.26
C ARG A 326 -17.47 9.07 -3.90
N LEU A 327 -17.12 9.10 -5.17
CA LEU A 327 -16.69 10.31 -5.85
C LEU A 327 -17.76 10.92 -6.76
N ASP A 328 -18.79 10.13 -7.13
CA ASP A 328 -19.92 10.60 -7.92
C ASP A 328 -21.23 10.00 -7.40
N PRO A 329 -21.62 10.31 -6.14
CA PRO A 329 -22.79 9.72 -5.52
C PRO A 329 -24.11 10.08 -6.22
N SER A 330 -24.11 11.09 -7.08
CA SER A 330 -25.26 11.44 -7.91
C SER A 330 -25.47 10.49 -9.10
N TYR A 331 -24.48 9.63 -9.42
CA TYR A 331 -24.61 8.59 -10.41
C TYR A 331 -25.12 7.31 -9.76
N ASP A 332 -26.39 7.00 -9.97
CA ASP A 332 -27.11 5.88 -9.34
C ASP A 332 -27.20 4.63 -10.22
N THR A 333 -26.89 4.76 -11.50
CA THR A 333 -26.92 3.65 -12.46
C THR A 333 -25.58 2.92 -12.42
N TYR A 334 -25.50 1.93 -11.56
CA TYR A 334 -24.39 0.99 -11.53
C TYR A 334 -24.90 -0.39 -11.90
N GLY A 335 -24.25 -1.01 -12.83
CA GLY A 335 -24.60 -2.35 -13.24
C GLY A 335 -23.39 -3.11 -13.73
N SER A 336 -23.29 -4.36 -13.32
CA SER A 336 -22.32 -5.30 -13.79
C SER A 336 -22.37 -5.42 -15.30
N GLY A 337 -21.21 -5.36 -15.96
CA GLY A 337 -21.06 -5.50 -17.38
C GLY A 337 -21.62 -4.33 -18.21
N THR A 338 -22.13 -3.29 -17.59
CA THR A 338 -22.65 -2.15 -18.36
C THR A 338 -21.55 -1.23 -18.87
N GLY A 339 -20.53 -0.95 -18.07
CA GLY A 339 -19.44 -0.06 -18.46
C GLY A 339 -19.87 1.28 -19.07
N THR A 340 -21.13 1.66 -18.87
CA THR A 340 -21.74 2.83 -19.50
C THR A 340 -21.38 4.16 -18.83
N TYR A 341 -20.67 4.11 -17.72
CA TYR A 341 -20.19 5.29 -17.04
C TYR A 341 -19.17 6.05 -17.90
N SER A 342 -19.45 7.32 -18.16
CA SER A 342 -18.55 8.21 -18.89
C SER A 342 -18.04 9.30 -17.97
N TYR A 343 -16.82 9.17 -17.50
CA TYR A 343 -16.21 10.16 -16.61
C TYR A 343 -16.15 11.56 -17.24
N VAL A 344 -15.87 11.64 -18.54
CA VAL A 344 -15.80 12.91 -19.27
C VAL A 344 -17.16 13.64 -19.27
N ASP A 345 -18.25 12.89 -19.48
CA ASP A 345 -19.59 13.48 -19.43
C ASP A 345 -19.95 13.92 -18.02
N ARG A 346 -19.54 13.14 -17.03
CA ARG A 346 -19.79 13.44 -15.61
C ARG A 346 -19.04 14.66 -15.11
N LEU A 347 -17.85 14.96 -15.63
CA LEU A 347 -17.11 16.18 -15.28
C LEU A 347 -17.91 17.49 -15.50
N SER A 348 -18.85 17.48 -16.47
CA SER A 348 -19.71 18.63 -16.76
C SER A 348 -21.08 18.57 -16.08
N ALA A 349 -21.46 17.39 -15.54
CA ALA A 349 -22.80 17.12 -15.02
C ALA A 349 -22.87 16.93 -13.50
N SER A 350 -21.73 16.84 -12.81
CA SER A 350 -21.63 16.57 -11.36
C SER A 350 -20.36 17.20 -10.77
N ASP A 351 -20.24 17.11 -9.45
CA ASP A 351 -19.06 17.59 -8.71
C ASP A 351 -17.89 16.59 -8.71
N VAL A 352 -18.01 15.46 -9.44
CA VAL A 352 -16.99 14.40 -9.47
C VAL A 352 -15.59 14.89 -9.76
N GLY A 353 -15.45 15.91 -10.61
CA GLY A 353 -14.15 16.51 -10.93
C GLY A 353 -13.47 17.15 -9.73
N ALA A 354 -14.22 17.79 -8.84
CA ALA A 354 -13.70 18.37 -7.60
C ALA A 354 -13.29 17.29 -6.59
N ASP A 355 -14.10 16.24 -6.43
CA ASP A 355 -13.82 15.12 -5.54
C ASP A 355 -12.59 14.33 -6.00
N VAL A 356 -12.45 14.08 -7.31
CA VAL A 356 -11.25 13.44 -7.87
C VAL A 356 -10.03 14.36 -7.75
N ALA A 357 -10.17 15.66 -7.92
CA ALA A 357 -9.06 16.61 -7.74
C ALA A 357 -8.51 16.63 -6.31
N ALA A 358 -9.37 16.44 -5.30
CA ALA A 358 -8.95 16.38 -3.91
C ALA A 358 -7.99 15.20 -3.61
N ILE A 359 -8.09 14.13 -4.38
CA ILE A 359 -7.26 12.93 -4.23
C ILE A 359 -6.24 12.77 -5.37
N ALA A 360 -6.16 13.70 -6.30
CA ALA A 360 -5.26 13.62 -7.44
C ALA A 360 -3.79 13.60 -7.03
N THR A 361 -3.00 12.80 -7.74
CA THR A 361 -1.53 12.83 -7.65
C THR A 361 -0.99 13.87 -8.61
N THR A 362 -0.11 14.73 -8.14
CA THR A 362 0.35 15.91 -8.88
C THR A 362 1.71 15.73 -9.54
N GLY A 363 2.48 14.75 -9.12
CA GLY A 363 3.87 14.58 -9.51
C GLY A 363 4.85 15.53 -8.80
N ASN A 364 4.36 16.47 -8.00
CA ASN A 364 5.19 17.43 -7.26
C ASN A 364 5.84 16.77 -6.03
N ILE A 365 6.73 15.84 -6.26
CA ILE A 365 7.43 15.11 -5.19
C ILE A 365 8.47 15.97 -4.50
N GLY A 366 8.51 15.92 -3.16
CA GLY A 366 9.55 16.63 -2.37
C GLY A 366 10.74 15.76 -1.95
N LYS A 367 10.74 14.47 -2.28
CA LYS A 367 11.80 13.50 -1.93
C LYS A 367 12.01 12.49 -3.05
N PRO A 368 13.18 11.81 -3.11
CA PRO A 368 13.44 10.78 -4.11
C PRO A 368 12.36 9.67 -4.10
N LEU A 369 11.90 9.31 -5.28
CA LEU A 369 10.85 8.30 -5.49
C LEU A 369 11.24 7.37 -6.64
N ILE A 370 11.10 6.07 -6.42
CA ILE A 370 11.21 5.06 -7.47
C ILE A 370 9.84 4.39 -7.62
N THR A 371 9.32 4.42 -8.83
CA THR A 371 8.16 3.61 -9.25
C THR A 371 8.65 2.32 -9.90
N VAL A 372 8.13 1.18 -9.47
CA VAL A 372 8.33 -0.12 -10.10
C VAL A 372 6.98 -0.64 -10.58
N ALA A 373 6.85 -0.96 -11.86
CA ALA A 373 5.57 -1.33 -12.45
C ALA A 373 5.70 -2.46 -13.48
N GLY A 374 4.73 -3.36 -13.50
CA GLY A 374 4.65 -4.45 -14.46
C GLY A 374 3.98 -4.02 -15.77
N THR A 375 4.51 -4.50 -16.90
CA THR A 375 3.94 -4.18 -18.21
C THR A 375 2.65 -4.92 -18.51
N MET A 376 2.36 -6.01 -17.77
CA MET A 376 1.16 -6.84 -17.92
C MET A 376 0.12 -6.58 -16.82
N ASP A 377 0.23 -5.46 -16.11
CA ASP A 377 -0.78 -5.04 -15.14
C ASP A 377 -2.10 -4.73 -15.86
N ALA A 378 -3.12 -5.55 -15.62
CA ALA A 378 -4.45 -5.39 -16.17
C ALA A 378 -5.44 -4.75 -15.16
N LEU A 379 -5.01 -4.44 -13.93
CA LEU A 379 -5.77 -3.62 -12.99
C LEU A 379 -5.42 -2.15 -13.14
N LEU A 380 -4.13 -1.85 -13.18
CA LEU A 380 -3.57 -0.52 -13.32
C LEU A 380 -2.66 -0.46 -14.58
N PRO A 381 -3.24 -0.49 -15.79
CA PRO A 381 -2.45 -0.55 -17.02
C PRO A 381 -1.33 0.48 -17.03
N ILE A 382 -0.11 0.04 -17.33
CA ILE A 382 1.11 0.82 -17.16
C ILE A 382 1.06 2.18 -17.86
N ASN A 383 0.41 2.25 -19.03
CA ASN A 383 0.25 3.49 -19.79
C ASN A 383 -0.62 4.54 -19.09
N LEU A 384 -1.64 4.06 -18.34
CA LEU A 384 -2.64 4.89 -17.67
C LEU A 384 -2.23 5.24 -16.23
N HIS A 385 -1.30 4.49 -15.63
CA HIS A 385 -0.90 4.68 -14.23
C HIS A 385 0.59 5.03 -14.10
N ALA A 386 1.52 4.09 -14.20
CA ALA A 386 2.93 4.35 -13.92
C ALA A 386 3.57 5.32 -14.91
N ARG A 387 3.35 5.12 -16.22
CA ARG A 387 3.87 6.04 -17.26
C ARG A 387 3.18 7.40 -17.23
N ALA A 388 1.88 7.45 -16.89
CA ALA A 388 1.17 8.71 -16.72
C ALA A 388 1.71 9.50 -15.53
N TYR A 389 1.94 8.84 -14.41
CA TYR A 389 2.56 9.47 -13.25
C TYR A 389 3.99 9.95 -13.52
N ALA A 390 4.80 9.18 -14.24
CA ALA A 390 6.14 9.60 -14.64
C ALA A 390 6.13 10.89 -15.48
N ARG A 391 5.13 11.04 -16.37
CA ARG A 391 4.94 12.29 -17.11
C ARG A 391 4.55 13.45 -16.20
N ALA A 392 3.66 13.23 -15.24
CA ALA A 392 3.27 14.25 -14.27
C ALA A 392 4.47 14.71 -13.42
N VAL A 393 5.30 13.78 -12.93
CA VAL A 393 6.53 14.13 -12.19
C VAL A 393 7.50 14.93 -13.08
N THR A 394 7.68 14.52 -14.33
CA THR A 394 8.55 15.22 -15.27
C THR A 394 8.06 16.67 -15.51
N ALA A 395 6.76 16.85 -15.68
CA ALA A 395 6.14 18.18 -15.86
C ALA A 395 6.34 19.05 -14.60
N ALA A 396 6.00 18.53 -13.42
CA ALA A 396 6.14 19.26 -12.16
C ALA A 396 7.59 19.68 -11.86
N LEU A 397 8.57 18.78 -12.10
CA LEU A 397 9.98 19.09 -11.92
C LEU A 397 10.50 20.10 -12.98
N SER A 398 9.89 20.16 -14.17
CA SER A 398 10.24 21.13 -15.19
C SER A 398 9.71 22.54 -14.85
N GLU A 399 8.48 22.67 -14.37
CA GLU A 399 7.88 23.92 -13.93
C GLU A 399 8.68 24.58 -12.80
N GLN A 400 9.14 23.81 -11.82
CA GLN A 400 10.03 24.29 -10.77
C GLN A 400 11.35 24.86 -11.31
N SER A 401 11.76 24.50 -12.55
CA SER A 401 12.98 25.02 -13.17
C SER A 401 12.84 26.43 -13.71
N ASP A 402 11.64 26.80 -14.12
CA ASP A 402 11.38 28.09 -14.79
C ASP A 402 11.16 29.22 -13.77
N GLU A 403 10.83 28.88 -12.52
CA GLU A 403 10.66 29.85 -11.42
C GLU A 403 11.98 30.42 -10.84
N GLY A 404 13.12 30.13 -11.45
CA GLY A 404 14.41 30.78 -11.13
C GLY A 404 15.14 30.18 -9.91
N ASP A 405 14.78 29.00 -9.45
CA ASP A 405 15.54 28.29 -8.43
C ASP A 405 16.82 27.71 -9.06
N HIS A 406 17.92 28.43 -8.91
CA HIS A 406 19.25 28.06 -9.44
C HIS A 406 19.88 26.83 -8.76
N ASP A 407 19.18 26.21 -7.81
CA ASP A 407 19.71 25.08 -7.04
C ASP A 407 19.31 23.72 -7.67
N ARG A 408 19.78 23.48 -8.91
CA ARG A 408 19.59 22.20 -9.64
C ARG A 408 20.03 20.97 -8.86
N HIS A 409 20.81 21.14 -7.79
CA HIS A 409 21.30 20.06 -6.94
C HIS A 409 20.31 19.61 -5.87
N ARG A 410 19.18 20.30 -5.71
CA ARG A 410 18.15 20.00 -4.68
C ARG A 410 16.93 19.24 -5.18
N ARG A 411 16.81 19.02 -6.49
CA ARG A 411 15.62 18.35 -7.02
C ARG A 411 15.59 16.88 -6.62
N PRO A 412 14.44 16.37 -6.16
CA PRO A 412 14.32 14.95 -5.84
C PRO A 412 14.48 14.11 -7.11
N ALA A 413 15.19 13.01 -6.99
CA ALA A 413 15.34 12.05 -8.09
C ALA A 413 14.04 11.25 -8.25
N TYR A 414 13.58 11.08 -9.48
CA TYR A 414 12.52 10.15 -9.83
C TYR A 414 13.04 9.10 -10.79
N ARG A 415 12.58 7.84 -10.64
CA ARG A 415 12.86 6.75 -11.58
C ARG A 415 11.61 5.90 -11.79
N LEU A 416 11.44 5.45 -13.04
CA LEU A 416 10.48 4.42 -13.43
C LEU A 416 11.22 3.18 -13.93
N TYR A 417 11.02 2.05 -13.24
CA TYR A 417 11.51 0.75 -13.67
C TYR A 417 10.34 -0.13 -14.08
N GLU A 418 10.32 -0.51 -15.36
CA GLU A 418 9.25 -1.33 -15.92
C GLU A 418 9.67 -2.79 -15.96
N VAL A 419 8.96 -3.65 -15.25
CA VAL A 419 9.19 -5.10 -15.26
C VAL A 419 8.43 -5.71 -16.44
N GLN A 420 9.16 -6.10 -17.48
CA GLN A 420 8.55 -6.73 -18.65
C GLN A 420 7.89 -8.05 -18.26
N ASN A 421 6.67 -8.28 -18.72
CA ASN A 421 5.78 -9.36 -18.30
C ASN A 421 5.37 -9.34 -16.81
N GLY A 422 5.74 -8.31 -16.01
CA GLY A 422 5.24 -8.16 -14.66
C GLY A 422 3.74 -7.87 -14.62
N ASN A 423 3.03 -8.41 -13.63
CA ASN A 423 1.61 -8.22 -13.45
C ASN A 423 1.30 -7.77 -12.03
N HIS A 424 0.22 -7.01 -11.83
CA HIS A 424 -0.18 -6.44 -10.55
C HIS A 424 -0.16 -7.42 -9.36
N ILE A 425 -0.50 -8.67 -9.62
CA ILE A 425 -0.56 -9.73 -8.61
C ILE A 425 0.47 -10.80 -8.95
N ASP A 426 1.59 -10.81 -8.24
CA ASP A 426 2.71 -11.75 -8.46
C ASP A 426 2.26 -13.23 -8.40
N ALA A 427 1.26 -13.55 -7.58
CA ALA A 427 0.73 -14.91 -7.46
C ALA A 427 0.10 -15.43 -8.77
N TYR A 428 -0.30 -14.56 -9.69
CA TYR A 428 -0.83 -15.00 -10.98
C TYR A 428 0.23 -15.65 -11.88
N LYS A 429 1.52 -15.50 -11.56
CA LYS A 429 2.59 -16.29 -12.19
C LYS A 429 2.39 -17.79 -12.04
N ASP A 430 1.73 -18.23 -10.97
CA ASP A 430 1.44 -19.65 -10.74
C ASP A 430 0.40 -20.20 -11.75
N ILE A 431 -0.46 -19.31 -12.30
CA ILE A 431 -1.45 -19.64 -13.33
C ILE A 431 -0.90 -19.35 -14.72
N PHE A 432 -0.14 -18.28 -14.87
CA PHE A 432 0.45 -17.79 -16.12
C PHE A 432 1.98 -17.74 -15.98
N PRO A 433 2.70 -18.85 -16.23
CA PRO A 433 4.15 -18.92 -16.02
C PRO A 433 4.98 -17.95 -16.88
N GLN A 434 4.36 -17.34 -17.89
CA GLN A 434 4.97 -16.32 -18.73
C GLN A 434 5.15 -14.97 -18.01
N LEU A 435 4.42 -14.73 -16.93
CA LEU A 435 4.53 -13.53 -16.11
C LEU A 435 5.86 -13.50 -15.34
N GLU A 436 6.31 -12.30 -14.99
CA GLU A 436 7.45 -12.05 -14.11
C GLU A 436 6.99 -11.54 -12.75
N LEU A 437 7.81 -11.80 -11.73
CA LEU A 437 7.57 -11.30 -10.38
C LEU A 437 8.05 -9.85 -10.27
N ILE A 438 7.28 -8.98 -9.64
CA ILE A 438 7.66 -7.59 -9.41
C ILE A 438 8.35 -7.42 -8.06
N GLN A 439 7.96 -8.18 -7.05
CA GLN A 439 8.48 -8.04 -5.69
C GLN A 439 10.02 -8.01 -5.61
N PRO A 440 10.80 -8.89 -6.25
CA PRO A 440 12.26 -8.84 -6.18
C PRO A 440 12.84 -7.52 -6.71
N HIS A 441 12.20 -6.94 -7.75
CA HIS A 441 12.62 -5.67 -8.34
C HIS A 441 12.26 -4.49 -7.44
N ALA A 442 11.09 -4.52 -6.79
CA ALA A 442 10.67 -3.50 -5.83
C ALA A 442 11.60 -3.48 -4.60
N GLN A 443 11.98 -4.64 -4.09
CA GLN A 443 12.94 -4.78 -2.99
C GLN A 443 14.35 -4.30 -3.40
N HIS A 444 14.82 -4.66 -4.58
CA HIS A 444 16.09 -4.15 -5.11
C HIS A 444 16.07 -2.64 -5.34
N ALA A 445 14.94 -2.10 -5.83
CA ALA A 445 14.77 -0.65 -5.96
C ALA A 445 14.85 0.06 -4.60
N PHE A 446 14.34 -0.56 -3.52
CA PHE A 446 14.49 -0.04 -2.16
C PHE A 446 15.96 0.03 -1.73
N ASP A 447 16.77 -1.00 -2.00
CA ASP A 447 18.19 -0.96 -1.69
C ASP A 447 18.92 0.15 -2.48
N LEU A 448 18.62 0.31 -3.75
CA LEU A 448 19.16 1.39 -4.59
C LEU A 448 18.75 2.78 -4.08
N LEU A 449 17.49 2.94 -3.67
CA LEU A 449 17.01 4.20 -3.09
C LEU A 449 17.74 4.55 -1.81
N THR A 450 17.86 3.58 -0.90
CA THR A 450 18.55 3.81 0.39
C THR A 450 20.02 4.13 0.20
N GLU A 451 20.70 3.45 -0.72
CA GLU A 451 22.09 3.74 -1.09
C GLU A 451 22.24 5.16 -1.68
N ALA A 452 21.32 5.56 -2.53
CA ALA A 452 21.32 6.90 -3.11
C ALA A 452 21.10 7.99 -2.05
N VAL A 453 20.12 7.79 -1.15
CA VAL A 453 19.78 8.77 -0.09
C VAL A 453 20.87 8.87 0.98
N GLU A 454 21.52 7.76 1.32
CA GLU A 454 22.47 7.71 2.43
C GLU A 454 23.92 7.99 2.02
N HIS A 455 24.27 7.59 0.81
CA HIS A 455 25.66 7.65 0.32
C HIS A 455 25.81 8.53 -0.93
N GLY A 456 24.72 9.06 -1.49
CA GLY A 456 24.76 9.91 -2.68
C GLY A 456 25.05 9.14 -3.97
N SER A 457 24.84 7.83 -3.98
CA SER A 457 25.00 7.00 -5.16
C SER A 457 24.02 7.38 -6.24
N ALA A 458 24.42 7.38 -7.50
CA ALA A 458 23.51 7.67 -8.60
C ALA A 458 22.52 6.52 -8.79
N LEU A 459 21.23 6.84 -8.89
CA LEU A 459 20.21 5.85 -9.25
C LEU A 459 20.40 5.43 -10.72
N PRO A 460 20.27 4.12 -11.04
CA PRO A 460 20.18 3.66 -12.42
C PRO A 460 19.13 4.46 -13.22
N PRO A 461 19.34 4.66 -14.53
CA PRO A 461 18.36 5.38 -15.36
C PRO A 461 17.02 4.63 -15.44
N ASP A 462 15.98 5.37 -15.87
CA ASP A 462 14.69 4.75 -16.24
C ASP A 462 14.93 3.64 -17.23
N GLN A 463 14.29 2.49 -17.03
CA GLN A 463 14.58 1.31 -17.84
C GLN A 463 13.44 0.31 -17.90
N CYS A 464 13.39 -0.39 -19.02
CA CYS A 464 12.73 -1.69 -19.12
C CYS A 464 13.66 -2.76 -18.54
N ILE A 465 13.17 -3.50 -17.57
CA ILE A 465 13.81 -4.70 -17.04
C ILE A 465 13.29 -5.86 -17.89
N PRO A 466 14.11 -6.43 -18.77
CA PRO A 466 13.66 -7.52 -19.63
C PRO A 466 13.32 -8.74 -18.77
N ARG A 467 12.49 -9.62 -19.30
CA ARG A 467 12.12 -10.89 -18.65
C ARG A 467 13.37 -11.64 -18.17
N GLY A 468 13.40 -12.03 -16.89
CA GLY A 468 14.56 -12.66 -16.25
C GLY A 468 15.76 -11.74 -16.01
N GLY A 469 15.61 -10.43 -16.23
CA GLY A 469 16.66 -9.43 -15.98
C GLY A 469 16.61 -8.82 -14.59
N SER A 470 17.38 -7.74 -14.41
CA SER A 470 17.41 -6.95 -13.18
C SER A 470 17.66 -5.48 -13.48
N ILE A 471 17.44 -4.60 -12.50
CA ILE A 471 17.80 -3.18 -12.59
C ILE A 471 19.34 -3.05 -12.70
N THR A 472 19.83 -2.28 -13.68
CA THR A 472 21.26 -2.10 -13.93
C THR A 472 21.60 -0.65 -14.26
N ALA A 473 22.85 -0.25 -13.99
CA ALA A 473 23.35 1.09 -14.33
C ALA A 473 23.47 1.33 -15.86
N SER A 474 23.60 0.25 -16.64
CA SER A 474 23.69 0.30 -18.10
C SER A 474 22.66 -0.67 -18.70
N PRO A 475 21.36 -0.31 -18.69
CA PRO A 475 20.30 -1.22 -19.14
C PRO A 475 20.36 -1.48 -20.65
N PRO A 476 20.01 -2.70 -21.09
CA PRO A 476 19.93 -3.02 -22.51
C PRO A 476 18.79 -2.24 -23.20
N GLN A 477 17.79 -1.84 -22.46
CA GLN A 477 16.69 -1.01 -22.95
C GLN A 477 16.41 0.12 -21.95
N PRO A 478 17.02 1.30 -22.12
CA PRO A 478 16.70 2.48 -21.33
C PRO A 478 15.30 3.01 -21.67
N GLY A 479 14.64 3.63 -20.68
CA GLY A 479 13.28 4.14 -20.84
C GLY A 479 12.21 3.05 -20.79
N HIS A 480 11.18 3.17 -21.61
CA HIS A 480 10.03 2.27 -21.59
C HIS A 480 10.27 0.94 -22.29
N CYS A 481 9.62 -0.11 -21.82
CA CYS A 481 9.58 -1.37 -22.55
C CYS A 481 8.92 -1.18 -23.93
N ALA A 482 9.60 -1.61 -25.00
CA ALA A 482 9.08 -1.52 -26.36
C ALA A 482 7.86 -2.44 -26.57
N GLY A 483 7.85 -3.62 -25.93
CA GLY A 483 6.73 -4.55 -25.91
C GLY A 483 6.24 -4.78 -24.49
N LEU A 484 4.91 -4.76 -24.29
CA LEU A 484 4.33 -5.02 -22.97
C LEU A 484 4.47 -6.49 -22.58
N PHE A 485 4.34 -7.38 -23.56
CA PHE A 485 4.49 -8.82 -23.41
C PHE A 485 5.54 -9.36 -24.39
N VAL A 486 6.40 -10.22 -23.87
CA VAL A 486 7.37 -10.99 -24.67
C VAL A 486 7.10 -12.47 -24.41
N GLY A 487 6.84 -13.19 -25.47
CA GLY A 487 6.67 -14.65 -25.44
C GLY A 487 7.93 -15.38 -24.96
N PRO A 488 7.81 -16.69 -24.69
CA PRO A 488 8.93 -17.53 -24.28
C PRO A 488 9.98 -17.66 -25.37
#